data_9d5da66a40248b9ca166f56d3191dec4
#
_entry.id   9d5da66a40248b9ca166f56d3191dec4
#
_cell.length_a   1.000
_cell.length_b   1.000
_cell.length_c   1.000
_cell.angle_alpha   90.00
_cell.angle_beta   90.00
_cell.angle_gamma   90.00
#
_symmetry.space_group_name_H-M   'P 1'
#
loop_
_entity.id
_entity.type
_entity.pdbx_description
1 polymer ?
#
loop_
_entity_poly.entity_id
_entity_poly.type
_entity_poly.pdbx_seq_one_letter_code
_entity_poly.pdbx_strand_id
1 'polypeptide(L)'
;MIINLNTIEAQEMGGGLSVTFPFSSADGMVATATVYQVYEPGGALPEHTDSAEEWLLVLEGTFEATVGDQTVTISEGDLAYVPALVPHSGTNVGEGTCRILGFFGGSTNVAQFTEPLGGPGGPQTLVVGAAPGIALPVPLPVAA
;
A
#
# COMPACT_ATOMS: atom_id res chain seq x y z
N MET A 1 11.56 -13.23 -12.97
CA MET A 1 10.64 -12.21 -13.53
C MET A 1 11.23 -10.83 -13.27
N ILE A 2 11.15 -9.92 -14.21
CA ILE A 2 11.68 -8.56 -14.09
C ILE A 2 10.56 -7.60 -14.46
N ILE A 3 10.35 -6.57 -13.61
CA ILE A 3 9.35 -5.52 -13.82
C ILE A 3 10.06 -4.17 -13.75
N ASN A 4 9.67 -3.26 -14.63
CA ASN A 4 10.16 -1.89 -14.62
C ASN A 4 9.05 -0.97 -14.12
N LEU A 5 9.26 -0.35 -12.96
CA LEU A 5 8.26 0.54 -12.34
C LEU A 5 7.95 1.80 -13.16
N ASN A 6 8.82 2.20 -14.10
CA ASN A 6 8.55 3.35 -14.96
C ASN A 6 7.61 3.01 -16.13
N THR A 7 7.35 1.73 -16.36
CA THR A 7 6.52 1.27 -17.49
C THR A 7 5.38 0.36 -17.07
N ILE A 8 5.30 0.00 -15.79
CA ILE A 8 4.20 -0.83 -15.27
C ILE A 8 2.90 -0.02 -15.25
N GLU A 9 1.82 -0.65 -15.65
CA GLU A 9 0.49 -0.05 -15.54
C GLU A 9 -0.02 -0.15 -14.10
N ALA A 10 -0.50 0.98 -13.56
CA ALA A 10 -1.15 1.05 -12.27
C ALA A 10 -2.64 1.33 -12.46
N GLN A 11 -3.46 0.67 -11.68
CA GLN A 11 -4.91 0.86 -11.69
C GLN A 11 -5.28 2.11 -10.91
N GLU A 12 -6.05 2.99 -11.51
CA GLU A 12 -6.61 4.16 -10.83
C GLU A 12 -7.65 3.71 -9.78
N MET A 13 -7.44 4.15 -8.54
CA MET A 13 -8.28 3.81 -7.40
C MET A 13 -9.20 4.95 -6.98
N GLY A 14 -9.11 6.11 -7.64
CA GLY A 14 -9.77 7.35 -7.23
C GLY A 14 -8.96 8.18 -6.24
N GLY A 15 -9.38 9.42 -6.00
CA GLY A 15 -8.68 10.32 -5.06
C GLY A 15 -7.25 10.69 -5.45
N GLY A 16 -6.89 10.58 -6.73
CA GLY A 16 -5.53 10.87 -7.21
C GLY A 16 -4.51 9.77 -6.89
N LEU A 17 -4.97 8.56 -6.62
CA LEU A 17 -4.14 7.39 -6.32
C LEU A 17 -4.27 6.33 -7.40
N SER A 18 -3.15 5.83 -7.91
CA SER A 18 -3.06 4.64 -8.73
C SER A 18 -2.17 3.59 -8.07
N VAL A 19 -2.57 2.32 -8.13
CA VAL A 19 -1.91 1.22 -7.43
C VAL A 19 -1.69 0.03 -8.35
N THR A 20 -0.58 -0.65 -8.18
CA THR A 20 -0.37 -2.00 -8.71
C THR A 20 0.40 -2.86 -7.69
N PHE A 21 0.26 -4.16 -7.79
CA PHE A 21 0.92 -5.14 -6.93
C PHE A 21 1.88 -5.98 -7.78
N PRO A 22 3.14 -5.53 -7.95
CA PRO A 22 4.07 -6.16 -8.89
C PRO A 22 4.35 -7.62 -8.61
N PHE A 23 4.48 -7.98 -7.33
CA PHE A 23 4.78 -9.36 -6.90
C PHE A 23 3.99 -9.71 -5.64
N SER A 24 3.41 -10.90 -5.63
CA SER A 24 2.65 -11.44 -4.50
C SER A 24 2.62 -12.98 -4.56
N SER A 25 1.86 -13.62 -3.68
CA SER A 25 1.64 -15.07 -3.77
C SER A 25 0.97 -15.51 -5.07
N ALA A 26 0.23 -14.61 -5.73
CA ALA A 26 -0.34 -14.86 -7.05
C ALA A 26 0.74 -15.07 -8.13
N ASP A 27 1.94 -14.54 -7.92
CA ASP A 27 3.12 -14.68 -8.79
C ASP A 27 4.12 -15.72 -8.30
N GLY A 28 3.76 -16.44 -7.23
CA GLY A 28 4.62 -17.47 -6.62
C GLY A 28 5.55 -16.96 -5.51
N MET A 29 5.37 -15.73 -5.03
CA MET A 29 6.11 -15.25 -3.87
C MET A 29 5.74 -16.04 -2.62
N VAL A 30 6.72 -16.31 -1.76
CA VAL A 30 6.54 -17.16 -0.57
C VAL A 30 6.52 -16.35 0.72
N ALA A 31 7.30 -15.26 0.79
CA ALA A 31 7.54 -14.52 2.04
C ALA A 31 7.28 -13.03 1.94
N THR A 32 7.08 -12.49 0.75
CA THR A 32 6.88 -11.05 0.54
C THR A 32 5.82 -10.78 -0.52
N ALA A 33 5.20 -9.62 -0.44
CA ALA A 33 4.44 -9.01 -1.52
C ALA A 33 4.86 -7.55 -1.68
N THR A 34 4.61 -6.97 -2.84
CA THR A 34 4.97 -5.59 -3.11
C THR A 34 3.73 -4.81 -3.56
N VAL A 35 3.72 -3.53 -3.22
CA VAL A 35 2.76 -2.55 -3.73
C VAL A 35 3.51 -1.36 -4.31
N TYR A 36 3.09 -0.92 -5.48
CA TYR A 36 3.58 0.30 -6.10
C TYR A 36 2.45 1.30 -6.20
N GLN A 37 2.68 2.47 -5.64
CA GLN A 37 1.69 3.54 -5.49
C GLN A 37 2.18 4.79 -6.19
N VAL A 38 1.29 5.41 -6.95
CA VAL A 38 1.53 6.67 -7.66
C VAL A 38 0.44 7.65 -7.26
N TYR A 39 0.85 8.79 -6.73
CA TYR A 39 -0.05 9.84 -6.26
C TYR A 39 0.11 11.10 -7.09
N GLU A 40 -0.99 11.62 -7.60
CA GLU A 40 -1.06 12.97 -8.12
C GLU A 40 -0.92 14.00 -6.98
N PRO A 41 -0.62 15.28 -7.25
CA PRO A 41 -0.66 16.31 -6.21
C PRO A 41 -1.99 16.32 -5.48
N GLY A 42 -1.95 16.24 -4.14
CA GLY A 42 -3.13 16.11 -3.29
C GLY A 42 -3.76 14.70 -3.27
N GLY A 43 -3.21 13.77 -4.04
CA GLY A 43 -3.65 12.37 -4.02
C GLY A 43 -3.42 11.74 -2.65
N ALA A 44 -4.36 10.90 -2.21
CA ALA A 44 -4.37 10.36 -0.85
C ALA A 44 -4.72 8.88 -0.80
N LEU A 45 -4.12 8.20 0.18
CA LEU A 45 -4.50 6.87 0.61
C LEU A 45 -5.25 7.00 1.93
N PRO A 46 -6.55 6.63 1.98
CA PRO A 46 -7.34 6.72 3.19
C PRO A 46 -6.80 5.85 4.32
N GLU A 47 -7.20 6.17 5.54
CA GLU A 47 -6.84 5.38 6.71
C GLU A 47 -7.28 3.93 6.55
N HIS A 48 -6.34 3.04 6.82
CA HIS A 48 -6.54 1.58 6.75
C HIS A 48 -5.56 0.87 7.67
N THR A 49 -5.81 -0.42 7.86
CA THR A 49 -4.88 -1.35 8.50
C THR A 49 -4.49 -2.43 7.50
N ASP A 50 -3.28 -2.93 7.62
CA ASP A 50 -2.78 -4.09 6.88
C ASP A 50 -2.61 -5.29 7.81
N SER A 51 -2.92 -6.48 7.32
CA SER A 51 -2.70 -7.72 8.09
C SER A 51 -1.22 -8.08 8.24
N ALA A 52 -0.37 -7.63 7.32
CA ALA A 52 1.08 -7.79 7.37
C ALA A 52 1.75 -6.47 7.78
N GLU A 53 2.94 -6.54 8.37
CA GLU A 53 3.79 -5.36 8.49
C GLU A 53 4.22 -4.88 7.10
N GLU A 54 4.47 -3.59 6.97
CA GLU A 54 4.86 -2.97 5.72
C GLU A 54 6.03 -2.00 5.95
N TRP A 55 6.92 -1.93 4.98
CA TRP A 55 7.80 -0.79 4.88
C TRP A 55 7.69 -0.15 3.49
N LEU A 56 7.84 1.16 3.46
CA LEU A 56 7.61 2.01 2.31
C LEU A 56 8.87 2.78 1.97
N LEU A 57 9.26 2.77 0.70
CA LEU A 57 10.36 3.57 0.17
C LEU A 57 9.78 4.66 -0.73
N VAL A 58 10.04 5.92 -0.40
CA VAL A 58 9.71 7.04 -1.28
C VAL A 58 10.70 7.09 -2.43
N LEU A 59 10.23 6.87 -3.64
CA LEU A 59 11.05 6.91 -4.86
C LEU A 59 11.10 8.30 -5.48
N GLU A 60 10.06 9.10 -5.27
CA GLU A 60 9.91 10.44 -5.84
C GLU A 60 8.87 11.23 -5.06
N GLY A 61 9.09 12.53 -4.90
CA GLY A 61 8.11 13.44 -4.33
C GLY A 61 8.16 13.57 -2.82
N THR A 62 7.10 14.15 -2.27
CA THR A 62 6.96 14.46 -0.84
C THR A 62 5.60 14.00 -0.34
N PHE A 63 5.60 13.23 0.71
CA PHE A 63 4.40 12.57 1.23
C PHE A 63 4.24 12.81 2.73
N GLU A 64 3.07 13.21 3.16
CA GLU A 64 2.72 13.28 4.57
C GLU A 64 2.11 11.94 4.98
N ALA A 65 2.81 11.20 5.82
CA ALA A 65 2.39 9.90 6.32
C ALA A 65 1.93 10.00 7.77
N THR A 66 0.80 9.39 8.08
CA THR A 66 0.33 9.19 9.45
C THR A 66 0.35 7.71 9.77
N VAL A 67 1.05 7.32 10.84
CA VAL A 67 1.13 5.95 11.34
C VAL A 67 0.78 5.98 12.82
N GLY A 68 -0.35 5.39 13.18
CA GLY A 68 -0.91 5.50 14.52
C GLY A 68 -1.21 6.97 14.86
N ASP A 69 -0.56 7.48 15.89
CA ASP A 69 -0.69 8.87 16.36
C ASP A 69 0.42 9.81 15.84
N GLN A 70 1.30 9.33 14.99
CA GLN A 70 2.43 10.11 14.47
C GLN A 70 2.19 10.51 13.02
N THR A 71 2.38 11.79 12.74
CA THR A 71 2.36 12.36 11.38
C THR A 71 3.72 12.94 11.04
N VAL A 72 4.30 12.50 9.93
CA VAL A 72 5.64 12.89 9.47
C VAL A 72 5.62 13.13 7.97
N THR A 73 6.31 14.16 7.52
CA THR A 73 6.59 14.38 6.09
C THR A 73 7.84 13.61 5.69
N ILE A 74 7.72 12.77 4.67
CA ILE A 74 8.80 11.96 4.11
C ILE A 74 9.01 12.32 2.63
N SER A 75 10.24 12.14 2.15
CA SER A 75 10.65 12.51 0.80
C SER A 75 11.52 11.42 0.16
N GLU A 76 11.92 11.63 -1.08
CA GLU A 76 12.75 10.71 -1.84
C GLU A 76 13.92 10.15 -1.02
N GLY A 77 14.03 8.83 -0.95
CA GLY A 77 15.04 8.10 -0.20
C GLY A 77 14.65 7.77 1.25
N ASP A 78 13.55 8.32 1.77
CA ASP A 78 13.10 7.98 3.11
C ASP A 78 12.39 6.62 3.15
N LEU A 79 12.58 5.92 4.26
CA LEU A 79 11.89 4.66 4.59
C LEU A 79 10.92 4.90 5.74
N ALA A 80 9.71 4.42 5.59
CA ALA A 80 8.71 4.34 6.65
C ALA A 80 8.43 2.88 6.99
N TYR A 81 8.21 2.60 8.28
CA TYR A 81 7.81 1.29 8.78
C TYR A 81 6.42 1.38 9.40
N VAL A 82 5.56 0.47 9.00
CA VAL A 82 4.18 0.35 9.49
C VAL A 82 4.02 -1.04 10.12
N PRO A 83 3.86 -1.14 11.44
CA PRO A 83 3.56 -2.42 12.09
C PRO A 83 2.22 -2.97 11.60
N ALA A 84 2.10 -4.30 11.61
CA ALA A 84 0.83 -4.96 11.29
C ALA A 84 -0.31 -4.43 12.15
N LEU A 85 -1.48 -4.22 11.54
CA LEU A 85 -2.72 -3.76 12.18
C LEU A 85 -2.67 -2.34 12.78
N VAL A 86 -1.63 -1.58 12.55
CA VAL A 86 -1.58 -0.17 12.96
C VAL A 86 -2.27 0.68 11.89
N PRO A 87 -3.29 1.49 12.26
CA PRO A 87 -3.94 2.39 11.32
C PRO A 87 -2.95 3.38 10.72
N HIS A 88 -3.00 3.54 9.41
CA HIS A 88 -2.14 4.49 8.71
C HIS A 88 -2.81 5.05 7.46
N SER A 89 -2.31 6.19 7.03
CA SER A 89 -2.81 6.95 5.89
C SER A 89 -1.71 7.85 5.34
N GLY A 90 -1.98 8.49 4.22
CA GLY A 90 -1.05 9.50 3.74
C GLY A 90 -1.54 10.27 2.52
N THR A 91 -0.86 11.39 2.27
CA THR A 91 -1.22 12.34 1.21
C THR A 91 0.04 12.87 0.53
N ASN A 92 0.00 12.98 -0.79
CA ASN A 92 1.01 13.70 -1.55
C ASN A 92 0.84 15.21 -1.30
N VAL A 93 1.78 15.78 -0.56
CA VAL A 93 1.80 17.22 -0.21
C VAL A 93 2.75 18.02 -1.09
N GLY A 94 3.39 17.38 -2.05
CA GLY A 94 4.24 18.02 -3.03
C GLY A 94 3.46 18.62 -4.21
N GLU A 95 4.16 19.35 -5.06
CA GLU A 95 3.60 19.96 -6.28
C GLU A 95 3.64 19.03 -7.50
N GLY A 96 4.40 17.94 -7.41
CA GLY A 96 4.55 16.93 -8.46
C GLY A 96 4.03 15.57 -8.05
N THR A 97 4.23 14.60 -8.91
CA THR A 97 3.91 13.19 -8.64
C THR A 97 4.72 12.66 -7.45
N CYS A 98 4.06 11.89 -6.60
CA CYS A 98 4.74 11.10 -5.56
C CYS A 98 4.66 9.61 -5.91
N ARG A 99 5.79 8.91 -5.80
CA ARG A 99 5.91 7.48 -6.09
C ARG A 99 6.48 6.76 -4.89
N ILE A 100 5.78 5.71 -4.46
CA ILE A 100 6.15 4.93 -3.28
C ILE A 100 6.12 3.44 -3.63
N LEU A 101 7.16 2.73 -3.21
CA LEU A 101 7.24 1.28 -3.31
C LEU A 101 7.14 0.70 -1.91
N GLY A 102 6.13 -0.14 -1.68
CA GLY A 102 5.91 -0.82 -0.42
C GLY A 102 6.25 -2.32 -0.50
N PHE A 103 6.64 -2.86 0.64
CA PHE A 103 6.92 -4.29 0.81
C PHE A 103 6.18 -4.79 2.04
N PHE A 104 5.40 -5.83 1.86
CA PHE A 104 4.72 -6.52 2.95
C PHE A 104 5.59 -7.67 3.48
N GLY A 105 5.60 -7.85 4.79
CA GLY A 105 6.22 -8.99 5.47
C GLY A 105 5.42 -10.29 5.36
N GLY A 106 4.82 -10.51 4.20
CA GLY A 106 4.06 -11.69 3.85
C GLY A 106 3.74 -11.69 2.36
N SER A 107 3.53 -12.86 1.77
CA SER A 107 3.18 -12.97 0.36
C SER A 107 1.72 -12.64 0.05
N THR A 108 0.93 -12.44 1.09
CA THR A 108 -0.47 -11.97 1.06
C THR A 108 -0.64 -10.85 2.07
N ASN A 109 -1.59 -9.94 1.78
CA ASN A 109 -1.99 -8.88 2.70
C ASN A 109 -3.47 -8.59 2.56
N VAL A 110 -4.13 -8.28 3.67
CA VAL A 110 -5.50 -7.77 3.69
C VAL A 110 -5.48 -6.36 4.23
N ALA A 111 -5.80 -5.40 3.36
CA ALA A 111 -5.98 -4.00 3.73
C ALA A 111 -7.46 -3.75 4.05
N GLN A 112 -7.73 -3.19 5.23
CA GLN A 112 -9.07 -2.84 5.69
C GLN A 112 -9.17 -1.33 5.86
N PHE A 113 -9.99 -0.69 5.03
CA PHE A 113 -10.17 0.77 5.00
C PHE A 113 -11.29 1.21 5.94
N THR A 114 -11.09 2.33 6.62
CA THR A 114 -12.10 2.99 7.46
C THR A 114 -13.21 3.59 6.58
N GLU A 115 -12.83 4.21 5.47
CA GLU A 115 -13.72 4.74 4.45
C GLU A 115 -13.48 4.02 3.12
N PRO A 116 -14.47 3.92 2.24
CA PRO A 116 -14.30 3.27 0.94
C PRO A 116 -13.17 3.91 0.13
N LEU A 117 -12.26 3.09 -0.38
CA LEU A 117 -11.16 3.54 -1.24
C LEU A 117 -11.73 4.14 -2.54
N GLY A 118 -11.28 5.34 -2.88
CA GLY A 118 -11.76 6.07 -4.06
C GLY A 118 -13.12 6.73 -3.90
N GLY A 119 -13.73 6.70 -2.70
CA GLY A 119 -15.00 7.34 -2.39
C GLY A 119 -16.19 6.38 -2.32
N PRO A 120 -17.41 6.92 -2.23
CA PRO A 120 -18.64 6.11 -2.06
C PRO A 120 -18.78 5.02 -3.13
N GLY A 121 -19.02 3.78 -2.70
CA GLY A 121 -19.11 2.61 -3.58
C GLY A 121 -17.80 1.91 -3.89
N GLY A 122 -16.67 2.45 -3.46
CA GLY A 122 -15.36 1.80 -3.55
C GLY A 122 -15.22 0.63 -2.57
N PRO A 123 -14.16 -0.17 -2.72
CA PRO A 123 -13.91 -1.28 -1.80
C PRO A 123 -13.45 -0.76 -0.42
N GLN A 124 -13.91 -1.42 0.63
CA GLN A 124 -13.36 -1.23 1.99
C GLN A 124 -12.33 -2.30 2.37
N THR A 125 -12.19 -3.34 1.55
CA THR A 125 -11.21 -4.40 1.74
C THR A 125 -10.47 -4.64 0.43
N LEU A 126 -9.15 -4.62 0.49
CA LEU A 126 -8.27 -5.03 -0.59
C LEU A 126 -7.47 -6.25 -0.17
N VAL A 127 -7.42 -7.26 -1.04
CA VAL A 127 -6.65 -8.48 -0.80
C VAL A 127 -5.52 -8.56 -1.81
N VAL A 128 -4.30 -8.58 -1.32
CA VAL A 128 -3.10 -8.74 -2.14
C VAL A 128 -2.69 -10.20 -2.12
N GLY A 129 -2.44 -10.77 -3.29
CA GLY A 129 -1.93 -12.13 -3.42
C GLY A 129 -2.96 -13.23 -3.41
N ALA A 130 -4.25 -12.93 -3.32
CA ALA A 130 -5.30 -13.93 -3.50
C ALA A 130 -5.63 -14.12 -4.97
N ALA A 131 -5.68 -15.36 -5.44
CA ALA A 131 -6.36 -15.65 -6.70
C ALA A 131 -7.86 -15.39 -6.53
N PRO A 132 -8.56 -14.86 -7.56
CA PRO A 132 -10.01 -14.66 -7.48
C PRO A 132 -10.73 -15.95 -7.05
N GLY A 133 -11.52 -15.87 -5.98
CA GLY A 133 -12.31 -16.99 -5.48
C GLY A 133 -11.64 -17.91 -4.46
N ILE A 134 -10.41 -17.65 -4.07
CA ILE A 134 -9.75 -18.37 -2.96
C ILE A 134 -9.93 -17.59 -1.67
N ALA A 135 -10.61 -18.17 -0.69
CA ALA A 135 -10.63 -17.64 0.66
C ALA A 135 -9.22 -17.76 1.27
N LEU A 136 -8.62 -16.62 1.60
CA LEU A 136 -7.35 -16.65 2.31
C LEU A 136 -7.55 -17.19 3.73
N PRO A 137 -6.65 -18.05 4.21
CA PRO A 137 -6.64 -18.36 5.62
C PRO A 137 -6.41 -17.06 6.41
N VAL A 138 -7.23 -16.85 7.43
CA VAL A 138 -7.01 -15.75 8.37
C VAL A 138 -5.60 -15.94 8.96
N PRO A 139 -4.71 -14.96 8.90
CA PRO A 139 -3.41 -15.09 9.51
C PRO A 139 -3.58 -15.48 10.98
N LEU A 140 -2.93 -16.54 11.39
CA LEU A 140 -2.88 -16.87 12.81
C LEU A 140 -2.22 -15.67 13.52
N PRO A 141 -2.74 -15.24 14.67
CA PRO A 141 -2.09 -14.20 15.44
C PRO A 141 -0.65 -14.64 15.71
N VAL A 142 0.29 -13.81 15.28
CA VAL A 142 1.70 -14.05 15.61
C VAL A 142 1.81 -14.02 17.12
N ALA A 143 2.21 -15.12 17.71
CA ALA A 143 2.50 -15.16 19.14
C ALA A 143 3.58 -14.09 19.44
N ALA A 144 3.27 -13.24 20.39
CA ALA A 144 4.17 -12.18 20.82
C ALA A 144 5.49 -12.76 21.38
#